data_d85373b3c20c05a893ce7585232b5d56
#
_entry.id   d85373b3c20c05a893ce7585232b5d56
#
_cell.length_a   1.000
_cell.length_b   1.000
_cell.length_c   1.000
_cell.angle_alpha   90.00
_cell.angle_beta   90.00
_cell.angle_gamma   90.00
#
_symmetry.space_group_name_H-M   'P 1'
#
loop_
_entity.id
_entity.type
_entity.pdbx_description
1 polymer ?
#
loop_
_entity_poly.entity_id
_entity_poly.type
_entity_poly.pdbx_seq_one_letter_code
_entity_poly.pdbx_strand_id
1 'polypeptide(L)'
;EIDNLFGNAPKKIITDITKQTQFSKLKYESGKIYDYVKSVLSLESVACKDWLTNKVDRCVTGRIAQQQTVGEIQLPLSNCGVVSLDYDNYNGIATSIGHSPITGLIDPSIGSINSVGESLTNIIWAPLENGIKSISLSANWMWPCGNEGEDSRLYEAVNACSKFTIDLGINIPTGKDSLSMVQKYDNIKIKSPGTVIILSLIHISEPTRPL
;
A
#
# COMPACT_ATOMS: atom_id res chain seq x y z
N GLU A 1 14.02 15.68 32.90
CA GLU A 1 12.63 16.18 32.80
C GLU A 1 12.22 16.09 31.33
N ILE A 2 10.97 15.64 31.06
CA ILE A 2 10.43 15.38 29.70
C ILE A 2 10.48 16.67 28.84
N ASP A 3 10.23 17.82 29.43
CA ASP A 3 10.26 19.11 28.74
C ASP A 3 11.67 19.46 28.19
N ASN A 4 12.73 18.96 28.81
CA ASN A 4 14.10 19.14 28.31
C ASN A 4 14.45 18.22 27.16
N LEU A 5 13.76 17.07 27.05
CA LEU A 5 13.95 16.11 25.97
C LEU A 5 13.12 16.48 24.73
N PHE A 6 11.89 16.91 24.91
CA PHE A 6 10.98 17.21 23.81
C PHE A 6 10.85 18.70 23.50
N GLY A 7 11.25 19.56 24.43
CA GLY A 7 11.29 21.02 24.29
C GLY A 7 9.96 21.63 23.84
N ASN A 8 9.92 22.94 23.86
CA ASN A 8 8.88 23.68 23.14
C ASN A 8 9.36 23.95 21.72
N ALA A 9 9.27 22.95 20.85
CA ALA A 9 9.53 23.17 19.44
C ALA A 9 8.60 24.28 18.91
N PRO A 10 9.11 25.29 18.20
CA PRO A 10 8.28 26.33 17.64
C PRO A 10 7.24 25.71 16.71
N LYS A 11 5.97 26.13 16.85
CA LYS A 11 4.89 25.67 15.99
C LYS A 11 5.24 26.01 14.54
N LYS A 12 5.37 24.98 13.70
CA LYS A 12 5.50 25.16 12.25
C LYS A 12 4.09 25.26 11.68
N ILE A 13 3.76 26.44 11.16
CA ILE A 13 2.51 26.64 10.42
C ILE A 13 2.81 26.43 8.94
N ILE A 14 2.11 25.49 8.32
CA ILE A 14 2.20 25.23 6.90
C ILE A 14 0.92 25.79 6.27
N THR A 15 1.09 26.70 5.32
CA THR A 15 0.01 27.22 4.47
C THR A 15 0.26 26.75 3.06
N ASP A 16 -0.60 25.90 2.55
CA ASP A 16 -0.50 25.34 1.21
C ASP A 16 -1.92 25.12 0.65
N ILE A 17 -2.05 25.10 -0.66
CA ILE A 17 -3.32 24.87 -1.35
C ILE A 17 -3.13 23.76 -2.35
N THR A 18 -3.99 22.74 -2.28
CA THR A 18 -3.98 21.64 -3.24
C THR A 18 -4.20 22.17 -4.66
N LYS A 19 -3.25 21.88 -5.53
CA LYS A 19 -3.40 22.12 -6.96
C LYS A 19 -4.07 20.90 -7.60
N GLN A 20 -5.21 21.12 -8.22
CA GLN A 20 -5.82 20.09 -9.07
C GLN A 20 -4.98 19.90 -10.33
N THR A 21 -4.45 18.71 -10.51
CA THR A 21 -3.82 18.32 -11.77
C THR A 21 -4.92 17.98 -12.77
N GLN A 22 -4.96 18.72 -13.87
CA GLN A 22 -5.89 18.40 -14.96
C GLN A 22 -5.27 17.34 -15.86
N PHE A 23 -5.94 16.22 -16.00
CA PHE A 23 -5.58 15.17 -16.94
C PHE A 23 -6.44 15.24 -18.18
N SER A 24 -5.83 15.05 -19.35
CA SER A 24 -6.56 14.96 -20.60
C SER A 24 -7.47 13.74 -20.60
N LYS A 25 -8.69 13.89 -21.10
CA LYS A 25 -9.59 12.74 -21.30
C LYS A 25 -8.95 11.74 -22.27
N LEU A 26 -8.99 10.47 -21.92
CA LEU A 26 -8.55 9.39 -22.79
C LEU A 26 -9.49 9.34 -24.01
N LYS A 27 -8.90 9.22 -25.20
CA LYS A 27 -9.62 9.01 -26.45
C LYS A 27 -9.33 7.58 -26.93
N TYR A 28 -10.39 6.84 -27.19
CA TYR A 28 -10.30 5.46 -27.65
C TYR A 28 -10.78 5.35 -29.09
N GLU A 29 -10.03 4.60 -29.88
CA GLU A 29 -10.41 4.17 -31.22
C GLU A 29 -10.82 2.70 -31.16
N SER A 30 -12.06 2.37 -31.46
CA SER A 30 -12.60 1.01 -31.33
C SER A 30 -11.82 -0.04 -32.15
N GLY A 31 -11.25 0.35 -33.28
CA GLY A 31 -10.40 -0.54 -34.11
C GLY A 31 -9.02 -0.86 -33.51
N LYS A 32 -8.60 -0.18 -32.43
CA LYS A 32 -7.28 -0.35 -31.82
C LYS A 32 -7.31 -1.04 -30.45
N ILE A 33 -8.39 -1.69 -30.09
CA ILE A 33 -8.53 -2.35 -28.78
C ILE A 33 -7.40 -3.35 -28.54
N TYR A 34 -7.03 -4.12 -29.55
CA TYR A 34 -5.92 -5.11 -29.43
C TYR A 34 -4.59 -4.42 -29.12
N ASP A 35 -4.29 -3.29 -29.77
CA ASP A 35 -3.05 -2.54 -29.53
C ASP A 35 -3.04 -1.94 -28.12
N TYR A 36 -4.20 -1.47 -27.62
CA TYR A 36 -4.34 -0.98 -26.25
C TYR A 36 -4.11 -2.09 -25.23
N VAL A 37 -4.73 -3.26 -25.42
CA VAL A 37 -4.51 -4.42 -24.56
C VAL A 37 -3.04 -4.82 -24.53
N LYS A 38 -2.39 -4.92 -25.71
CA LYS A 38 -0.96 -5.22 -25.81
C LYS A 38 -0.11 -4.18 -25.09
N SER A 39 -0.40 -2.89 -25.26
CA SER A 39 0.31 -1.81 -24.59
C SER A 39 0.18 -1.91 -23.07
N VAL A 40 -1.03 -2.16 -22.54
CA VAL A 40 -1.25 -2.33 -21.09
C VAL A 40 -0.51 -3.54 -20.55
N LEU A 41 -0.58 -4.69 -21.23
CA LEU A 41 0.12 -5.92 -20.83
C LEU A 41 1.66 -5.78 -20.90
N SER A 42 2.16 -4.80 -21.65
CA SER A 42 3.60 -4.51 -21.77
C SER A 42 4.10 -3.49 -20.75
N LEU A 43 3.21 -2.87 -19.96
CA LEU A 43 3.62 -1.96 -18.89
C LEU A 43 4.45 -2.71 -17.84
N GLU A 44 5.50 -2.09 -17.35
CA GLU A 44 6.37 -2.68 -16.32
C GLU A 44 5.58 -3.11 -15.07
N SER A 45 4.58 -2.34 -14.68
CA SER A 45 3.72 -2.64 -13.53
C SER A 45 2.75 -3.80 -13.76
N VAL A 46 2.50 -4.21 -15.00
CA VAL A 46 1.51 -5.23 -15.38
C VAL A 46 2.18 -6.49 -15.94
N ALA A 47 3.29 -6.33 -16.65
CA ALA A 47 3.99 -7.43 -17.32
C ALA A 47 4.39 -8.55 -16.35
N CYS A 48 4.37 -9.78 -16.86
CA CYS A 48 4.77 -10.96 -16.11
C CYS A 48 6.21 -10.85 -15.58
N LYS A 49 6.40 -11.21 -14.32
CA LYS A 49 7.68 -11.17 -13.61
C LYS A 49 8.09 -12.54 -13.05
N ASP A 50 7.70 -13.62 -13.70
CA ASP A 50 7.98 -14.99 -13.24
C ASP A 50 9.47 -15.23 -12.96
N TRP A 51 10.33 -14.63 -13.75
CA TRP A 51 11.77 -14.70 -13.56
C TRP A 51 12.23 -14.10 -12.21
N LEU A 52 11.48 -13.16 -11.65
CA LEU A 52 11.72 -12.56 -10.35
C LEU A 52 10.94 -13.29 -9.27
N THR A 53 9.62 -13.40 -9.43
CA THR A 53 8.70 -13.94 -8.41
C THR A 53 8.96 -15.39 -8.07
N ASN A 54 9.52 -16.18 -9.01
CA ASN A 54 9.85 -17.60 -8.79
C ASN A 54 11.26 -17.84 -8.24
N LYS A 55 12.08 -16.81 -8.09
CA LYS A 55 13.48 -16.95 -7.67
C LYS A 55 13.83 -16.21 -6.39
N VAL A 56 13.17 -15.08 -6.12
CA VAL A 56 13.55 -14.14 -5.06
C VAL A 56 12.44 -14.07 -4.03
N ASP A 57 12.82 -14.14 -2.76
CA ASP A 57 11.98 -13.89 -1.59
C ASP A 57 10.67 -14.71 -1.54
N ARG A 58 10.68 -15.91 -2.09
CA ARG A 58 9.51 -16.81 -2.09
C ARG A 58 9.10 -17.22 -0.68
N CYS A 59 10.08 -17.49 0.15
CA CYS A 59 9.89 -17.95 1.52
C CYS A 59 10.84 -17.19 2.44
N VAL A 60 10.27 -16.42 3.34
CA VAL A 60 11.01 -15.75 4.42
C VAL A 60 10.62 -16.45 5.71
N THR A 61 11.58 -17.03 6.42
CA THR A 61 11.43 -17.90 7.59
C THR A 61 11.12 -19.37 7.23
N GLY A 62 11.20 -20.27 8.19
CA GLY A 62 10.92 -21.71 8.01
C GLY A 62 9.47 -22.12 8.27
N ARG A 63 8.58 -21.18 8.61
CA ARG A 63 7.20 -21.45 9.03
C ARG A 63 6.16 -20.82 8.11
N ILE A 64 6.43 -20.83 6.82
CA ILE A 64 5.53 -20.27 5.81
C ILE A 64 4.36 -21.21 5.60
N ALA A 65 3.13 -20.75 5.85
CA ALA A 65 1.91 -21.46 5.55
C ALA A 65 1.36 -21.09 4.15
N GLN A 66 1.52 -19.85 3.72
CA GLN A 66 1.19 -19.38 2.38
C GLN A 66 2.27 -18.47 1.85
N GLN A 67 2.87 -18.87 0.74
CA GLN A 67 3.94 -18.16 0.06
C GLN A 67 3.42 -17.32 -1.11
N GLN A 68 4.34 -16.65 -1.81
CA GLN A 68 4.07 -15.77 -2.94
C GLN A 68 3.37 -16.46 -4.11
N THR A 69 3.72 -17.70 -4.44
CA THR A 69 3.04 -18.50 -5.46
C THR A 69 2.24 -19.60 -4.80
N VAL A 70 1.03 -19.85 -5.30
CA VAL A 70 0.06 -20.76 -4.68
C VAL A 70 -0.47 -21.83 -5.64
N GLY A 71 -1.09 -22.87 -5.08
CA GLY A 71 -1.67 -23.99 -5.82
C GLY A 71 -0.62 -24.98 -6.35
N GLU A 72 -1.08 -26.08 -6.96
CA GLU A 72 -0.21 -27.15 -7.45
C GLU A 72 0.74 -26.68 -8.56
N ILE A 73 0.28 -25.78 -9.43
CA ILE A 73 1.04 -25.27 -10.57
C ILE A 73 2.07 -24.20 -10.14
N GLN A 74 1.92 -23.61 -8.96
CA GLN A 74 2.81 -22.54 -8.44
C GLN A 74 2.94 -21.33 -9.39
N LEU A 75 1.88 -20.99 -10.12
CA LEU A 75 1.81 -19.82 -11.03
C LEU A 75 1.00 -18.66 -10.46
N PRO A 76 -0.20 -18.87 -9.87
CA PRO A 76 -0.96 -17.75 -9.32
C PRO A 76 -0.19 -17.08 -8.19
N LEU A 77 -0.11 -15.75 -8.24
CA LEU A 77 0.48 -14.95 -7.17
C LEU A 77 -0.51 -14.79 -6.02
N SER A 78 0.00 -14.89 -4.80
CA SER A 78 -0.74 -14.55 -3.59
C SER A 78 -0.27 -13.21 -3.06
N ASN A 79 -1.20 -12.28 -2.86
CA ASN A 79 -0.92 -10.98 -2.25
C ASN A 79 -1.14 -11.01 -0.72
N CYS A 80 -1.36 -12.20 -0.15
CA CYS A 80 -1.45 -12.43 1.28
C CYS A 80 -0.38 -13.42 1.71
N GLY A 81 0.58 -12.97 2.49
CA GLY A 81 1.58 -13.85 3.11
C GLY A 81 1.05 -14.39 4.44
N VAL A 82 1.25 -15.67 4.70
CA VAL A 82 0.84 -16.31 5.96
C VAL A 82 2.01 -17.07 6.55
N VAL A 83 2.29 -16.81 7.84
CA VAL A 83 3.30 -17.52 8.62
C VAL A 83 2.66 -18.14 9.86
N SER A 84 3.06 -19.38 10.19
CA SER A 84 2.68 -20.01 11.43
C SER A 84 3.45 -19.43 12.61
N LEU A 85 2.83 -19.33 13.78
CA LEU A 85 3.48 -18.86 15.00
C LEU A 85 4.42 -19.91 15.60
N ASP A 86 4.08 -21.17 15.44
CA ASP A 86 4.86 -22.32 15.92
C ASP A 86 4.70 -23.51 14.96
N TYR A 87 5.26 -24.67 15.33
CA TYR A 87 5.22 -25.90 14.52
C TYR A 87 4.11 -26.86 14.94
N ASP A 88 3.48 -26.65 16.07
CA ASP A 88 2.59 -27.62 16.73
C ASP A 88 1.12 -27.20 16.68
N ASN A 89 0.83 -25.90 16.48
CA ASN A 89 -0.50 -25.32 16.51
C ASN A 89 -0.92 -24.75 15.16
N TYR A 90 -2.23 -24.46 15.07
CA TYR A 90 -2.86 -23.85 13.88
C TYR A 90 -3.04 -22.34 13.98
N ASN A 91 -2.18 -21.68 14.73
CA ASN A 91 -2.19 -20.22 14.85
C ASN A 91 -1.15 -19.61 13.93
N GLY A 92 -1.49 -18.50 13.33
CA GLY A 92 -0.61 -17.81 12.40
C GLY A 92 -0.84 -16.31 12.34
N ILE A 93 -0.06 -15.67 11.51
CA ILE A 93 -0.19 -14.28 11.16
C ILE A 93 -0.34 -14.17 9.65
N ALA A 94 -1.37 -13.47 9.20
CA ALA A 94 -1.53 -13.07 7.81
C ALA A 94 -1.12 -11.61 7.63
N THR A 95 -0.46 -11.32 6.52
CA THR A 95 -0.05 -9.96 6.14
C THR A 95 -0.36 -9.71 4.69
N SER A 96 -0.73 -8.48 4.37
CA SER A 96 -0.89 -8.02 2.98
C SER A 96 -0.48 -6.56 2.83
N ILE A 97 -0.34 -6.12 1.60
CA ILE A 97 0.05 -4.75 1.26
C ILE A 97 -0.97 -4.18 0.29
N GLY A 98 -1.23 -2.87 0.40
CA GLY A 98 -1.99 -2.10 -0.58
C GLY A 98 -1.35 -0.74 -0.84
N HIS A 99 -1.41 -0.28 -2.08
CA HIS A 99 -0.89 1.02 -2.51
C HIS A 99 -1.57 1.48 -3.81
N SER A 100 -1.71 2.77 -4.01
CA SER A 100 -2.38 3.30 -5.21
C SER A 100 -1.76 4.63 -5.66
N PRO A 101 -0.49 4.64 -6.09
CA PRO A 101 0.23 5.87 -6.42
C PRO A 101 -0.37 6.60 -7.62
N ILE A 102 -0.83 5.89 -8.64
CA ILE A 102 -1.40 6.49 -9.86
C ILE A 102 -2.71 7.21 -9.55
N THR A 103 -3.61 6.57 -8.79
CA THR A 103 -4.83 7.24 -8.34
C THR A 103 -4.52 8.40 -7.42
N GLY A 104 -3.52 8.25 -6.55
CA GLY A 104 -3.05 9.30 -5.65
C GLY A 104 -2.52 10.54 -6.37
N LEU A 105 -1.93 10.40 -7.57
CA LEU A 105 -1.56 11.54 -8.40
C LEU A 105 -2.78 12.35 -8.87
N ILE A 106 -3.89 11.68 -9.16
CA ILE A 106 -5.12 12.30 -9.62
C ILE A 106 -5.85 12.93 -8.43
N ASP A 107 -6.09 12.11 -7.39
CA ASP A 107 -6.80 12.48 -6.18
C ASP A 107 -6.15 11.79 -4.96
N PRO A 108 -5.52 12.56 -4.06
CA PRO A 108 -4.82 11.99 -2.91
C PRO A 108 -5.75 11.30 -1.92
N SER A 109 -7.00 11.77 -1.79
CA SER A 109 -8.01 11.17 -0.92
C SER A 109 -8.42 9.80 -1.43
N ILE A 110 -8.75 9.71 -2.71
CA ILE A 110 -9.14 8.43 -3.34
C ILE A 110 -7.95 7.47 -3.38
N GLY A 111 -6.76 7.96 -3.67
CA GLY A 111 -5.54 7.14 -3.66
C GLY A 111 -5.28 6.48 -2.31
N SER A 112 -5.45 7.22 -1.21
CA SER A 112 -5.25 6.66 0.14
C SER A 112 -6.34 5.66 0.52
N ILE A 113 -7.61 5.91 0.18
CA ILE A 113 -8.72 4.98 0.39
C ILE A 113 -8.47 3.69 -0.41
N ASN A 114 -8.06 3.80 -1.67
CA ASN A 114 -7.74 2.64 -2.51
C ASN A 114 -6.59 1.81 -1.94
N SER A 115 -5.56 2.46 -1.36
CA SER A 115 -4.46 1.74 -0.72
C SER A 115 -4.95 0.89 0.47
N VAL A 116 -5.86 1.43 1.29
CA VAL A 116 -6.51 0.64 2.35
C VAL A 116 -7.36 -0.48 1.74
N GLY A 117 -8.19 -0.16 0.75
CA GLY A 117 -9.06 -1.13 0.08
C GLY A 117 -8.28 -2.30 -0.52
N GLU A 118 -7.16 -2.04 -1.18
CA GLU A 118 -6.31 -3.09 -1.74
C GLU A 118 -5.72 -3.98 -0.65
N SER A 119 -5.18 -3.40 0.44
CA SER A 119 -4.65 -4.21 1.53
C SER A 119 -5.72 -5.09 2.17
N LEU A 120 -6.94 -4.59 2.33
CA LEU A 120 -8.06 -5.37 2.88
C LEU A 120 -8.52 -6.47 1.92
N THR A 121 -8.68 -6.17 0.63
CA THR A 121 -9.11 -7.18 -0.35
C THR A 121 -8.07 -8.28 -0.56
N ASN A 122 -6.80 -8.00 -0.29
CA ASN A 122 -5.75 -9.02 -0.32
C ASN A 122 -5.77 -9.91 0.93
N ILE A 123 -6.11 -9.40 2.12
CA ILE A 123 -6.04 -10.16 3.37
C ILE A 123 -7.31 -10.95 3.71
N ILE A 124 -8.48 -10.57 3.18
CA ILE A 124 -9.75 -11.23 3.51
C ILE A 124 -9.84 -12.71 3.10
N TRP A 125 -8.91 -13.19 2.29
CA TRP A 125 -8.81 -14.60 1.89
C TRP A 125 -8.13 -15.47 2.96
N ALA A 126 -7.51 -14.86 3.97
CA ALA A 126 -7.06 -15.57 5.17
C ALA A 126 -8.24 -15.80 6.13
N PRO A 127 -8.25 -16.90 6.91
CA PRO A 127 -9.29 -17.15 7.90
C PRO A 127 -9.20 -16.18 9.08
N LEU A 128 -9.84 -15.03 8.95
CA LEU A 128 -9.82 -13.96 9.95
C LEU A 128 -10.61 -14.37 11.20
N GLU A 129 -9.98 -14.45 12.36
CA GLU A 129 -10.59 -14.96 13.59
C GLU A 129 -11.81 -14.12 14.04
N ASN A 130 -11.73 -12.80 13.95
CA ASN A 130 -12.78 -11.88 14.38
C ASN A 130 -13.26 -10.93 13.27
N GLY A 131 -13.09 -11.33 12.02
CA GLY A 131 -13.43 -10.52 10.85
C GLY A 131 -12.52 -9.30 10.66
N ILE A 132 -12.93 -8.38 9.81
CA ILE A 132 -12.09 -7.23 9.40
C ILE A 132 -11.72 -6.28 10.53
N LYS A 133 -12.54 -6.20 11.58
CA LYS A 133 -12.30 -5.29 12.72
C LYS A 133 -11.10 -5.68 13.58
N SER A 134 -10.62 -6.91 13.45
CA SER A 134 -9.42 -7.38 14.15
C SER A 134 -8.13 -7.14 13.34
N ILE A 135 -8.24 -6.61 12.13
CA ILE A 135 -7.09 -6.21 11.33
C ILE A 135 -6.46 -4.96 11.94
N SER A 136 -5.13 -4.96 12.04
CA SER A 136 -4.35 -3.80 12.42
C SER A 136 -3.56 -3.31 11.21
N LEU A 137 -3.56 -2.01 10.96
CA LEU A 137 -2.88 -1.41 9.82
C LEU A 137 -1.63 -0.65 10.24
N SER A 138 -0.63 -0.63 9.37
CA SER A 138 0.51 0.29 9.43
C SER A 138 0.51 1.15 8.17
N ALA A 139 0.53 2.47 8.33
CA ALA A 139 0.50 3.41 7.22
C ALA A 139 1.88 4.03 7.00
N ASN A 140 2.48 3.79 5.83
CA ASN A 140 3.78 4.33 5.46
C ASN A 140 3.60 5.40 4.37
N TRP A 141 3.86 6.65 4.77
CA TRP A 141 3.67 7.82 3.91
C TRP A 141 4.97 8.20 3.22
N MET A 142 4.96 8.24 1.90
CA MET A 142 6.09 8.72 1.09
C MET A 142 5.61 9.90 0.27
N TRP A 143 6.11 11.10 0.60
CA TRP A 143 5.56 12.33 0.04
C TRP A 143 6.64 13.37 -0.25
N PRO A 144 6.56 14.11 -1.37
CA PRO A 144 7.50 15.17 -1.69
C PRO A 144 7.08 16.51 -1.03
N CYS A 145 6.94 16.54 0.31
CA CYS A 145 6.53 17.72 1.07
C CYS A 145 7.45 18.92 0.85
N GLY A 146 6.95 20.12 1.15
CA GLY A 146 7.65 21.37 0.89
C GLY A 146 7.70 21.76 -0.59
N ASN A 147 6.99 21.05 -1.46
CA ASN A 147 6.71 21.46 -2.82
C ASN A 147 5.28 21.97 -2.92
N GLU A 148 5.07 22.94 -3.78
CA GLU A 148 3.78 23.60 -3.95
C GLU A 148 2.63 22.59 -4.16
N GLY A 149 1.60 22.64 -3.31
CA GLY A 149 0.42 21.78 -3.29
C GLY A 149 0.60 20.43 -2.60
N GLU A 150 1.83 20.00 -2.30
CA GLU A 150 2.07 18.64 -1.79
C GLU A 150 1.77 18.49 -0.30
N ASP A 151 2.00 19.53 0.51
CA ASP A 151 1.65 19.48 1.93
C ASP A 151 0.13 19.41 2.14
N SER A 152 -0.64 20.15 1.35
CA SER A 152 -2.10 20.11 1.33
C SER A 152 -2.61 18.76 0.87
N ARG A 153 -2.03 18.19 -0.20
CA ARG A 153 -2.37 16.86 -0.71
C ARG A 153 -2.11 15.75 0.31
N LEU A 154 -1.00 15.83 1.05
CA LEU A 154 -0.73 14.89 2.14
C LEU A 154 -1.81 14.98 3.22
N TYR A 155 -2.18 16.19 3.63
CA TYR A 155 -3.24 16.38 4.63
C TYR A 155 -4.58 15.76 4.17
N GLU A 156 -4.98 15.98 2.92
CA GLU A 156 -6.19 15.40 2.35
C GLU A 156 -6.13 13.86 2.33
N ALA A 157 -5.01 13.29 1.94
CA ALA A 157 -4.79 11.84 1.92
C ALA A 157 -4.91 11.23 3.33
N VAL A 158 -4.23 11.82 4.32
CA VAL A 158 -4.27 11.37 5.72
C VAL A 158 -5.68 11.48 6.29
N ASN A 159 -6.36 12.59 6.05
CA ASN A 159 -7.73 12.81 6.52
C ASN A 159 -8.71 11.79 5.94
N ALA A 160 -8.62 11.52 4.63
CA ALA A 160 -9.47 10.54 3.97
C ALA A 160 -9.19 9.10 4.45
N CYS A 161 -7.92 8.73 4.57
CA CYS A 161 -7.49 7.44 5.12
C CYS A 161 -8.04 7.25 6.55
N SER A 162 -7.85 8.23 7.41
CA SER A 162 -8.31 8.20 8.80
C SER A 162 -9.82 8.04 8.90
N LYS A 163 -10.60 8.83 8.17
CA LYS A 163 -12.07 8.72 8.17
C LYS A 163 -12.52 7.35 7.69
N PHE A 164 -11.97 6.88 6.59
CA PHE A 164 -12.33 5.59 6.02
C PHE A 164 -12.06 4.42 6.99
N THR A 165 -10.90 4.42 7.66
CA THR A 165 -10.56 3.34 8.61
C THR A 165 -11.38 3.44 9.90
N ILE A 166 -11.73 4.64 10.37
CA ILE A 166 -12.67 4.85 11.48
C ILE A 166 -14.04 4.28 11.14
N ASP A 167 -14.56 4.57 9.94
CA ASP A 167 -15.88 4.08 9.51
C ASP A 167 -15.91 2.54 9.41
N LEU A 168 -14.78 1.91 9.04
CA LEU A 168 -14.62 0.46 9.03
C LEU A 168 -14.41 -0.15 10.43
N GLY A 169 -14.08 0.67 11.43
CA GLY A 169 -13.71 0.21 12.77
C GLY A 169 -12.35 -0.49 12.83
N ILE A 170 -11.43 -0.11 11.94
CA ILE A 170 -10.07 -0.65 11.84
C ILE A 170 -9.08 0.39 12.37
N ASN A 171 -8.10 -0.05 13.17
CA ASN A 171 -7.09 0.83 13.73
C ASN A 171 -5.82 0.94 12.86
N ILE A 172 -5.15 2.09 12.97
CA ILE A 172 -3.81 2.32 12.41
C ILE A 172 -2.89 2.73 13.59
N PRO A 173 -2.40 1.77 14.38
CA PRO A 173 -1.63 2.09 15.58
C PRO A 173 -0.20 2.55 15.29
N THR A 174 0.30 2.31 14.08
CA THR A 174 1.69 2.59 13.72
C THR A 174 1.81 2.99 12.26
N GLY A 175 2.94 3.56 11.94
CA GLY A 175 3.31 3.96 10.60
C GLY A 175 4.65 4.69 10.61
N LYS A 176 5.05 5.13 9.45
CA LYS A 176 6.23 5.98 9.27
C LYS A 176 6.00 6.94 8.09
N ASP A 177 6.85 7.93 8.01
CA ASP A 177 6.85 8.89 6.93
C ASP A 177 8.24 9.08 6.31
N SER A 178 8.25 9.45 5.04
CA SER A 178 9.40 9.93 4.28
C SER A 178 8.93 11.13 3.47
N LEU A 179 9.11 12.34 4.02
CA LEU A 179 8.47 13.54 3.49
C LEU A 179 9.36 14.35 2.53
N SER A 180 10.54 13.86 2.21
CA SER A 180 11.48 14.52 1.28
C SER A 180 11.71 13.72 -0.01
N MET A 181 10.65 13.13 -0.55
CA MET A 181 10.71 12.22 -1.70
C MET A 181 10.95 12.96 -3.01
N VAL A 182 12.15 13.51 -3.14
CA VAL A 182 12.59 14.31 -4.28
C VAL A 182 14.02 13.95 -4.63
N GLN A 183 14.29 13.70 -5.91
CA GLN A 183 15.64 13.52 -6.44
C GLN A 183 16.02 14.72 -7.29
N LYS A 184 17.24 15.19 -7.12
CA LYS A 184 17.80 16.28 -7.92
C LYS A 184 18.94 15.76 -8.78
N TYR A 185 18.91 16.13 -10.05
CA TYR A 185 19.97 15.88 -11.03
C TYR A 185 20.30 17.20 -11.71
N ASP A 186 21.44 17.78 -11.39
CA ASP A 186 21.85 19.09 -11.89
C ASP A 186 20.71 20.13 -11.75
N ASN A 187 20.09 20.50 -12.86
CA ASN A 187 19.00 21.48 -12.93
C ASN A 187 17.60 20.82 -12.94
N ILE A 188 17.51 19.51 -12.88
CA ILE A 188 16.25 18.76 -12.94
C ILE A 188 15.88 18.30 -11.54
N LYS A 189 14.64 18.59 -11.13
CA LYS A 189 14.05 18.11 -9.90
C LYS A 189 12.92 17.16 -10.20
N ILE A 190 13.10 15.89 -9.82
CA ILE A 190 12.08 14.83 -9.99
C ILE A 190 11.43 14.61 -8.64
N LYS A 191 10.11 14.77 -8.58
CA LYS A 191 9.28 14.47 -7.40
C LYS A 191 8.70 13.08 -7.54
N SER A 192 8.77 12.29 -6.48
CA SER A 192 8.03 11.04 -6.38
C SER A 192 6.52 11.32 -6.32
N PRO A 193 5.65 10.45 -6.85
CA PRO A 193 4.23 10.50 -6.53
C PRO A 193 4.02 10.43 -5.02
N GLY A 194 3.19 11.32 -4.47
CA GLY A 194 2.75 11.19 -3.10
C GLY A 194 1.91 9.93 -2.95
N THR A 195 2.31 9.02 -2.06
CA THR A 195 1.61 7.75 -1.86
C THR A 195 1.65 7.29 -0.42
N VAL A 196 0.67 6.49 -0.05
CA VAL A 196 0.68 5.69 1.18
C VAL A 196 0.75 4.21 0.82
N ILE A 197 1.62 3.48 1.51
CA ILE A 197 1.64 2.02 1.50
C ILE A 197 1.02 1.56 2.81
N ILE A 198 -0.06 0.81 2.70
CA ILE A 198 -0.77 0.23 3.83
C ILE A 198 -0.33 -1.23 3.96
N LEU A 199 0.23 -1.55 5.12
CA LEU A 199 0.48 -2.93 5.51
C LEU A 199 -0.63 -3.36 6.47
N SER A 200 -1.35 -4.42 6.15
CA SER A 200 -2.33 -5.02 7.05
C SER A 200 -1.75 -6.28 7.69
N LEU A 201 -2.12 -6.50 8.94
CA LEU A 201 -1.66 -7.62 9.75
C LEU A 201 -2.78 -8.11 10.67
N ILE A 202 -2.94 -9.42 10.75
CA ILE A 202 -3.94 -10.05 11.60
C ILE A 202 -3.46 -11.41 12.09
N HIS A 203 -3.87 -11.78 13.31
CA HIS A 203 -3.80 -13.15 13.80
C HIS A 203 -4.88 -13.99 13.15
N ILE A 204 -4.51 -15.20 12.75
CA ILE A 204 -5.41 -16.20 12.16
C ILE A 204 -5.30 -17.52 12.92
N SER A 205 -6.41 -18.25 12.96
CA SER A 205 -6.45 -19.66 13.38
C SER A 205 -6.51 -20.53 12.12
N GLU A 206 -5.78 -21.64 12.10
CA GLU A 206 -5.70 -22.57 10.96
C GLU A 206 -5.00 -22.05 9.70
N PRO A 207 -3.73 -21.60 9.77
CA PRO A 207 -3.00 -21.09 8.61
C PRO A 207 -2.69 -22.14 7.53
N THR A 208 -2.85 -23.41 7.83
CA THR A 208 -2.33 -24.54 7.03
C THR A 208 -3.39 -25.39 6.34
N ARG A 209 -4.66 -25.00 6.31
CA ARG A 209 -5.64 -25.73 5.50
C ARG A 209 -5.45 -25.40 4.02
N PRO A 210 -4.93 -26.34 3.19
CA PRO A 210 -5.04 -26.16 1.75
C PRO A 210 -6.52 -26.25 1.37
N LEU A 211 -7.00 -25.28 0.61
CA LEU A 211 -8.27 -25.36 -0.09
C LEU A 211 -8.16 -26.37 -1.22
#